data_988b043e26eeb62e7e2ced2d534a0b73
#
_entry.id   988b043e26eeb62e7e2ced2d534a0b73
#
_cell.length_a   1.000
_cell.length_b   1.000
_cell.length_c   1.000
_cell.angle_alpha   90.00
_cell.angle_beta   90.00
_cell.angle_gamma   90.00
#
_symmetry.space_group_name_H-M   'P 1'
#
loop_
_entity.id
_entity.type
_entity.pdbx_description
1 polymer ?
#
loop_
_entity_poly.entity_id
_entity_poly.type
_entity_poly.pdbx_seq_one_letter_code
_entity_poly.pdbx_strand_id
1 'polypeptide(L)' 'MKKEQSINTNIAKNIILFIGDGMSNPTITAARILKGIQEKNPYPEKGYFDFERFPHLGRIKVFNVKIIFLSNVM' A
#
# COMPACT_ATOMS: atom_id res chain seq x y z
N MET A 1 -7.10 10.03 -11.62
CA MET A 1 -6.77 9.26 -11.85
C MET A 1 -6.13 8.67 -12.24
N LYS A 2 -5.85 8.52 -12.30
CA LYS A 2 -5.45 7.84 -12.76
C LYS A 2 -4.34 7.32 -13.39
N LYS A 3 -3.40 7.92 -14.03
CA LYS A 3 -2.31 7.28 -14.71
C LYS A 3 -1.34 6.57 -13.79
N GLU A 4 -1.19 7.07 -12.60
CA GLU A 4 -0.31 6.38 -11.64
C GLU A 4 -0.84 5.00 -11.28
N GLN A 5 -2.08 4.70 -11.64
CA GLN A 5 -2.68 3.39 -11.39
C GLN A 5 -2.48 2.42 -12.55
N SER A 6 -1.86 2.86 -13.61
CA SER A 6 -1.63 2.00 -14.77
C SER A 6 -0.58 0.93 -14.48
N ILE A 7 -0.78 -0.25 -15.03
CA ILE A 7 0.20 -1.33 -14.93
C ILE A 7 1.32 -1.09 -15.93
N ASN A 8 2.53 -1.03 -15.42
CA ASN A 8 3.70 -0.85 -16.25
C ASN A 8 4.34 -2.21 -16.52
N THR A 9 4.37 -2.63 -17.78
CA THR A 9 4.87 -3.93 -18.17
C THR A 9 6.33 -3.90 -18.62
N ASN A 10 6.96 -2.74 -18.56
CA ASN A 10 8.38 -2.63 -18.90
C ASN A 10 9.25 -3.26 -17.82
N ILE A 11 10.48 -3.57 -18.21
CA ILE A 11 11.46 -4.16 -17.29
C ILE A 11 11.93 -3.08 -16.32
N ALA A 12 11.84 -3.37 -15.03
CA ALA A 12 12.29 -2.44 -14.01
C ALA A 12 13.81 -2.38 -13.98
N LYS A 13 14.35 -1.18 -13.85
CA LYS A 13 15.79 -0.99 -13.71
C LYS A 13 16.23 -1.11 -12.27
N ASN A 14 15.37 -0.74 -11.35
CA ASN A 14 15.63 -0.77 -9.92
C ASN A 14 14.44 -1.36 -9.22
N ILE A 15 14.68 -2.08 -8.14
CA ILE A 15 13.62 -2.67 -7.32
C ILE A 15 13.93 -2.34 -5.87
N ILE A 16 12.92 -1.80 -5.17
CA ILE A 16 13.02 -1.55 -3.74
C ILE A 16 11.90 -2.35 -3.08
N LEU A 17 12.27 -3.21 -2.14
CA LEU A 17 11.33 -4.06 -1.43
C LEU A 17 11.21 -3.60 0.02
N PHE A 18 9.99 -3.30 0.44
CA PHE A 18 9.71 -2.97 1.84
C PHE A 18 8.92 -4.12 2.46
N ILE A 19 9.39 -4.61 3.58
CA ILE A 19 8.75 -5.72 4.28
C ILE A 19 8.30 -5.23 5.65
N GLY A 20 6.99 -5.28 5.89
CA GLY A 20 6.44 -4.93 7.19
C GLY A 20 6.20 -6.18 8.01
N ASP A 21 7.00 -6.37 9.03
CA ASP A 21 6.86 -7.53 9.90
C ASP A 21 5.66 -7.33 10.82
N GLY A 22 4.74 -8.27 10.78
CA GLY A 22 3.53 -8.20 11.61
C GLY A 22 2.52 -7.16 11.14
N MET A 23 2.73 -6.60 9.95
CA MET A 23 1.83 -5.57 9.44
C MET A 23 0.61 -6.21 8.79
N SER A 24 -0.50 -6.19 9.48
CA SER A 24 -1.76 -6.77 9.04
C SER A 24 -2.70 -5.70 8.50
N ASN A 25 -3.82 -6.13 7.92
CA ASN A 25 -4.86 -5.19 7.46
C ASN A 25 -5.35 -4.27 8.58
N PRO A 26 -5.68 -4.78 9.77
CA PRO A 26 -6.10 -3.87 10.84
C PRO A 26 -5.04 -2.87 11.23
N THR A 27 -3.76 -3.27 11.19
CA THR A 27 -2.66 -2.35 11.49
C THR A 27 -2.62 -1.20 10.50
N ILE A 28 -2.74 -1.50 9.22
CA ILE A 28 -2.73 -0.49 8.16
C ILE A 28 -3.94 0.41 8.31
N THR A 29 -5.12 -0.16 8.58
CA THR A 29 -6.34 0.62 8.73
C THR A 29 -6.23 1.59 9.91
N ALA A 30 -5.75 1.11 11.05
CA ALA A 30 -5.60 1.94 12.23
C ALA A 30 -4.61 3.09 11.98
N ALA A 31 -3.49 2.78 11.35
CA ALA A 31 -2.48 3.79 11.06
C ALA A 31 -3.00 4.83 10.07
N ARG A 32 -3.75 4.39 9.07
CA ARG A 32 -4.33 5.29 8.07
C ARG A 32 -5.30 6.27 8.71
N ILE A 33 -6.15 5.78 9.60
CA ILE A 33 -7.11 6.63 10.29
C ILE A 33 -6.37 7.63 11.18
N LEU A 34 -5.35 7.16 11.90
CA LEU A 34 -4.56 8.05 12.75
C LEU A 34 -3.89 9.14 11.92
N LYS A 35 -3.32 8.77 10.79
CA LYS A 35 -2.69 9.74 9.89
C LYS A 35 -3.71 10.79 9.46
N GLY A 36 -4.92 10.34 9.08
CA GLY A 36 -5.97 11.26 8.68
C GLY A 36 -6.36 12.22 9.79
N ILE A 37 -6.45 11.73 11.02
CA ILE A 37 -6.77 12.57 12.17
C ILE A 37 -5.66 13.60 12.41
N GLN A 38 -4.40 13.18 12.33
CA GLN A 38 -3.27 14.08 12.53
C GLN A 38 -3.21 15.14 11.46
N GLU A 39 -3.65 14.83 10.25
CA GLU A 39 -3.68 15.78 9.14
C GLU A 39 -4.98 16.59 9.12
N LYS A 40 -5.84 16.39 10.12
CA LYS A 40 -7.12 17.09 10.23
C LYS A 40 -8.02 16.86 9.04
N ASN A 41 -7.94 15.66 8.47
CA ASN A 41 -8.83 15.26 7.39
C ASN A 41 -10.23 15.08 7.96
N PRO A 42 -11.27 15.72 7.38
CA PRO A 42 -12.65 15.56 7.88
C PRO A 42 -13.15 14.12 7.75
N TYR A 43 -12.55 13.34 6.87
CA TYR A 43 -12.93 11.93 6.70
C TYR A 43 -11.68 11.08 6.79
N PRO A 44 -11.13 10.90 8.00
CA PRO A 44 -9.85 10.20 8.15
C PRO A 44 -9.87 8.78 7.60
N GLU A 45 -11.02 8.13 7.63
CA GLU A 45 -11.14 6.75 7.15
C GLU A 45 -11.05 6.63 5.63
N LYS A 46 -11.14 7.74 4.90
CA LYS A 46 -11.14 7.73 3.44
C LYS A 46 -9.78 7.98 2.82
N GLY A 47 -8.78 8.27 3.62
CA GLY A 47 -7.44 8.44 3.11
C GLY A 47 -6.76 7.11 2.82
N TYR A 48 -5.57 7.17 2.25
CA TYR A 48 -4.73 5.99 2.10
C TYR A 48 -3.27 6.38 2.02
N PHE A 49 -2.41 5.40 2.32
CA PHE A 49 -0.99 5.57 2.14
C PHE A 49 -0.62 5.42 0.66
N ASP A 50 0.54 5.97 0.29
CA ASP A 50 0.98 5.91 -1.10
C ASP A 50 1.11 4.47 -1.60
N PHE A 51 1.60 3.55 -0.75
CA PHE A 51 1.78 2.16 -1.17
C PHE A 51 0.45 1.46 -1.43
N GLU A 52 -0.64 1.95 -0.86
CA GLU A 52 -1.96 1.37 -1.10
C GLU A 52 -2.49 1.68 -2.49
N ARG A 53 -1.82 2.58 -3.21
CA ARG A 53 -2.21 2.95 -4.58
C ARG A 53 -1.35 2.28 -5.63
N PHE A 54 -0.49 1.37 -5.23
CA PHE A 54 0.31 0.61 -6.19
C PHE A 54 -0.59 -0.28 -7.03
N PRO A 55 -0.23 -0.50 -8.32
CA PRO A 55 -1.13 -1.21 -9.25
C PRO A 55 -1.29 -2.70 -8.99
N HIS A 56 -0.38 -3.29 -8.23
CA HIS A 56 -0.43 -4.72 -7.96
C HIS A 56 -0.63 -4.99 -6.48
N LEU A 57 -1.56 -5.88 -6.18
CA LEU A 57 -1.84 -6.31 -4.82
C LEU A 57 -1.94 -7.82 -4.80
N GLY A 58 -1.22 -8.46 -3.88
CA GLY A 58 -1.32 -9.89 -3.69
C GLY A 58 -1.54 -10.23 -2.23
N ARG A 59 -2.15 -11.37 -1.99
CA ARG A 59 -2.36 -11.86 -0.63
C ARG A 59 -1.85 -13.28 -0.54
N ILE A 60 -1.18 -13.58 0.55
CA ILE A 60 -0.65 -14.91 0.81
C ILE A 60 -1.27 -15.42 2.09
N LYS A 61 -1.88 -16.59 2.01
CA LYS A 61 -2.50 -17.23 3.18
C LYS A 61 -1.50 -18.17 3.83
N VAL A 62 -0.99 -17.76 4.97
CA VAL A 62 -0.07 -18.54 5.78
C VAL A 62 -0.58 -18.48 7.21
N PHE A 63 0.24 -18.88 8.18
CA PHE A 63 -0.13 -18.67 9.57
C PHE A 63 -0.46 -17.22 9.84
N ASN A 64 0.37 -16.32 9.34
CA ASN A 64 0.12 -14.88 9.40
C ASN A 64 -0.21 -14.40 8.02
N VAL A 65 -1.31 -13.67 7.89
CA VAL A 65 -1.69 -13.09 6.60
C VAL A 65 -0.79 -11.91 6.32
N LYS A 66 -0.18 -11.90 5.15
CA LYS A 66 0.67 -10.80 4.69
C LYS A 66 0.07 -10.20 3.43
N ILE A 67 0.25 -8.90 3.28
CA ILE A 67 -0.19 -8.19 2.10
C ILE A 67 1.04 -7.60 1.43
N ILE A 68 1.13 -7.79 0.13
CA ILE A 68 2.25 -7.28 -0.65
C ILE A 68 1.72 -6.28 -1.66
N PHE A 69 2.28 -5.07 -1.61
CA PHE A 69 1.99 -4.03 -2.60
C PHE A 69 3.19 -3.89 -3.51
N LEU A 70 2.96 -3.93 -4.80
CA LEU A 70 4.03 -3.88 -5.78
C LEU A 70 3.81 -2.77 -6.78
N SER A 71 4.89 -2.16 -7.21
CA SER A 71 4.88 -1.18 -8.29
C SER A 71 6.12 -1.40 -9.14
N ASN A 72 5.98 -1.25 -10.46
CA ASN A 72 7.12 -1.29 -11.35
C ASN A 72 7.83 0.05 -11.30
N VAL A 73 9.15 -0.02 -11.14
CA VAL A 73 10.00 1.18 -11.09
C VAL A 73 10.95 1.15 -12.27
N MET A 74 10.97 2.24 -13.00
CA MET A 74 11.82 2.36 -14.19
C MET A 74 13.10 3.10 -13.89
#